data_c6a4157efc5c03f8c3615fbc1d7a1b81
#
_entry.id   c6a4157efc5c03f8c3615fbc1d7a1b81
#
_cell.length_a   1.000
_cell.length_b   1.000
_cell.length_c   1.000
_cell.angle_alpha   90.00
_cell.angle_beta   90.00
_cell.angle_gamma   90.00
#
_symmetry.space_group_name_H-M   'P 1'
#
loop_
_entity.id
_entity.type
_entity.pdbx_description
1 polymer ?
#
loop_
_entity_poly.entity_id
_entity_poly.type
_entity_poly.pdbx_seq_one_letter_code
_entity_poly.pdbx_strand_id
1 'polypeptide(L)'
;MQQTEQELREDLAATYRIFDHLGWGELIYNHITVKLPGDDGHFLINPYGLHYSEICASNLVKVDINGNIVEPTEHFVNPAGMLIHSCVHAARHDLTCIAHTHTTAGMTVACQQGGLRPDNFYSALLHNRVAYHDFQGLTVDENEKEALVSSMGTENMMMILRNHGLLTGGRTIAEAFHNMWVLERSCQIQTSVDQSGVPQIKVSDEILSKGEALMKVQSLGQPAGSLEFAAMKRLMDKKDPSYKN
;
A
#
# COMPACT_ATOMS: atom_id res chain seq x y z
N MET A 1 22.59 -0.72 -6.41
CA MET A 1 22.77 -2.09 -5.87
C MET A 1 21.39 -2.59 -5.48
N GLN A 2 21.10 -3.84 -5.68
CA GLN A 2 19.86 -4.47 -5.21
C GLN A 2 19.96 -4.65 -3.69
N GLN A 3 18.87 -4.39 -2.95
CA GLN A 3 18.84 -4.57 -1.51
C GLN A 3 18.97 -6.07 -1.15
N THR A 4 19.64 -6.35 -0.06
CA THR A 4 19.72 -7.70 0.54
C THR A 4 18.38 -8.06 1.21
N GLU A 5 18.16 -9.35 1.50
CA GLU A 5 16.97 -9.78 2.26
C GLU A 5 16.92 -9.10 3.63
N GLN A 6 18.04 -8.97 4.34
CA GLN A 6 18.09 -8.31 5.65
C GLN A 6 17.69 -6.84 5.58
N GLU A 7 18.16 -6.10 4.58
CA GLU A 7 17.75 -4.72 4.37
C GLU A 7 16.27 -4.59 4.06
N LEU A 8 15.69 -5.54 3.30
CA LEU A 8 14.26 -5.57 3.01
C LEU A 8 13.43 -5.94 4.24
N ARG A 9 13.90 -6.85 5.10
CA ARG A 9 13.27 -7.17 6.39
C ARG A 9 13.20 -5.93 7.29
N GLU A 10 14.30 -5.20 7.43
CA GLU A 10 14.34 -3.97 8.23
C GLU A 10 13.45 -2.86 7.63
N ASP A 11 13.46 -2.66 6.33
CA ASP A 11 12.64 -1.65 5.67
C ASP A 11 11.15 -2.00 5.74
N LEU A 12 10.78 -3.27 5.59
CA LEU A 12 9.40 -3.71 5.73
C LEU A 12 8.92 -3.58 7.17
N ALA A 13 9.72 -3.99 8.15
CA ALA A 13 9.40 -3.82 9.57
C ALA A 13 9.24 -2.34 9.94
N ALA A 14 10.15 -1.48 9.44
CA ALA A 14 10.01 -0.03 9.59
C ALA A 14 8.69 0.47 8.99
N THR A 15 8.25 -0.08 7.85
CA THR A 15 7.00 0.31 7.19
C THR A 15 5.78 -0.02 8.05
N TYR A 16 5.75 -1.19 8.68
CA TYR A 16 4.71 -1.56 9.64
C TYR A 16 4.65 -0.59 10.82
N ARG A 17 5.81 -0.23 11.41
CA ARG A 17 5.88 0.77 12.49
C ARG A 17 5.47 2.16 12.05
N ILE A 18 5.77 2.54 10.79
CA ILE A 18 5.31 3.80 10.20
C ILE A 18 3.79 3.79 10.04
N PHE A 19 3.20 2.69 9.54
CA PHE A 19 1.74 2.57 9.40
C PHE A 19 1.02 2.62 10.74
N ASP A 20 1.57 1.96 11.77
CA ASP A 20 1.08 2.08 13.16
C ASP A 20 1.14 3.53 13.64
N HIS A 21 2.28 4.19 13.45
CA HIS A 21 2.47 5.59 13.83
C HIS A 21 1.49 6.55 13.15
N LEU A 22 1.10 6.27 11.91
CA LEU A 22 0.14 7.06 11.14
C LEU A 22 -1.32 6.71 11.45
N GLY A 23 -1.56 5.70 12.29
CA GLY A 23 -2.91 5.23 12.61
C GLY A 23 -3.57 4.42 11.49
N TRP A 24 -2.76 3.74 10.66
CA TRP A 24 -3.24 2.90 9.55
C TRP A 24 -3.25 1.41 9.87
N GLY A 25 -2.96 1.05 11.11
CA GLY A 25 -3.20 -0.29 11.61
C GLY A 25 -4.71 -0.54 11.76
N GLU A 26 -5.17 -1.74 11.46
CA GLU A 26 -6.55 -2.19 11.69
C GLU A 26 -6.50 -3.46 12.51
N LEU A 27 -6.27 -3.31 13.82
CA LEU A 27 -5.96 -4.42 14.71
C LEU A 27 -4.83 -5.29 14.13
N ILE A 28 -5.20 -6.44 13.51
CA ILE A 28 -4.27 -7.42 12.93
C ILE A 28 -4.58 -7.71 11.45
N TYR A 29 -5.52 -6.98 10.83
CA TYR A 29 -6.10 -7.38 9.54
C TYR A 29 -5.38 -6.83 8.32
N ASN A 30 -4.75 -5.67 8.43
CA ASN A 30 -3.98 -5.08 7.32
C ASN A 30 -2.67 -5.87 7.09
N HIS A 31 -2.14 -5.78 5.88
CA HIS A 31 -0.91 -6.49 5.51
C HIS A 31 -0.12 -5.74 4.43
N ILE A 32 1.19 -5.95 4.46
CA ILE A 32 2.13 -5.42 3.48
C ILE A 32 3.06 -6.57 3.08
N THR A 33 3.30 -6.75 1.79
CA THR A 33 4.26 -7.74 1.30
C THR A 33 5.39 -7.08 0.54
N VAL A 34 6.57 -7.69 0.58
CA VAL A 34 7.69 -7.34 -0.30
C VAL A 34 8.27 -8.59 -0.94
N LYS A 35 8.48 -8.53 -2.25
CA LYS A 35 9.15 -9.58 -3.02
C LYS A 35 10.65 -9.58 -2.71
N LEU A 36 11.21 -10.75 -2.41
CA LEU A 36 12.63 -10.91 -2.21
C LEU A 36 13.40 -10.97 -3.53
N PRO A 37 14.66 -10.53 -3.54
CA PRO A 37 15.54 -10.68 -4.70
C PRO A 37 15.89 -12.16 -4.92
N GLY A 38 16.09 -12.53 -6.19
CA GLY A 38 16.41 -13.90 -6.60
C GLY A 38 15.33 -14.53 -7.45
N ASP A 39 15.53 -15.78 -7.84
CA ASP A 39 14.64 -16.50 -8.74
C ASP A 39 13.58 -17.35 -8.01
N ASP A 40 13.62 -17.41 -6.68
CA ASP A 40 12.80 -18.32 -5.87
C ASP A 40 11.34 -17.86 -5.71
N GLY A 41 11.02 -16.61 -6.09
CA GLY A 41 9.65 -16.08 -5.99
C GLY A 41 9.12 -15.98 -4.56
N HIS A 42 9.99 -15.70 -3.59
CA HIS A 42 9.62 -15.58 -2.19
C HIS A 42 9.24 -14.14 -1.81
N PHE A 43 8.43 -14.02 -0.76
CA PHE A 43 7.91 -12.76 -0.23
C PHE A 43 8.05 -12.72 1.29
N LEU A 44 8.15 -11.52 1.84
CA LEU A 44 7.99 -11.27 3.26
C LEU A 44 6.61 -10.68 3.54
N ILE A 45 6.00 -11.09 4.66
CA ILE A 45 4.73 -10.58 5.17
C ILE A 45 4.76 -10.55 6.71
N ASN A 46 3.89 -9.76 7.34
CA ASN A 46 3.75 -9.75 8.79
C ASN A 46 3.16 -11.07 9.33
N PRO A 47 3.57 -11.48 10.54
CA PRO A 47 2.85 -12.49 11.30
C PRO A 47 1.39 -12.11 11.51
N TYR A 48 0.47 -13.00 11.19
CA TYR A 48 -0.95 -12.81 11.51
C TYR A 48 -1.18 -13.01 13.00
N GLY A 49 -1.82 -12.05 13.62
CA GLY A 49 -2.05 -12.04 15.08
C GLY A 49 -1.17 -11.06 15.84
N LEU A 50 -0.09 -10.53 15.23
CA LEU A 50 0.69 -9.47 15.84
C LEU A 50 0.21 -8.09 15.37
N HIS A 51 0.17 -7.15 16.30
CA HIS A 51 -0.09 -5.74 16.02
C HIS A 51 1.11 -5.13 15.27
N TYR A 52 0.89 -4.11 14.46
CA TYR A 52 1.96 -3.47 13.67
C TYR A 52 3.11 -2.92 14.54
N SER A 53 2.83 -2.53 15.78
CA SER A 53 3.84 -2.11 16.75
C SER A 53 4.74 -3.26 17.26
N GLU A 54 4.40 -4.52 16.98
CA GLU A 54 5.17 -5.70 17.41
C GLU A 54 6.06 -6.25 16.30
N ILE A 55 5.87 -5.74 15.05
CA ILE A 55 6.61 -6.25 13.89
C ILE A 55 8.07 -5.81 13.96
N CYS A 56 8.98 -6.77 13.76
CA CYS A 56 10.42 -6.55 13.62
C CYS A 56 10.99 -7.41 12.49
N ALA A 57 12.23 -7.15 12.10
CA ALA A 57 12.87 -7.82 10.96
C ALA A 57 12.91 -9.35 11.11
N SER A 58 13.16 -9.84 12.33
CA SER A 58 13.30 -11.28 12.61
C SER A 58 11.96 -12.03 12.68
N ASN A 59 10.82 -11.35 12.95
CA ASN A 59 9.54 -12.04 13.04
C ASN A 59 8.74 -12.02 11.71
N LEU A 60 9.22 -11.32 10.69
CA LEU A 60 8.60 -11.36 9.37
C LEU A 60 8.63 -12.77 8.79
N VAL A 61 7.48 -13.21 8.27
CA VAL A 61 7.31 -14.55 7.72
C VAL A 61 7.68 -14.56 6.24
N LYS A 62 8.52 -15.53 5.84
CA LYS A 62 8.88 -15.75 4.43
C LYS A 62 7.97 -16.81 3.83
N VAL A 63 7.35 -16.47 2.71
CA VAL A 63 6.37 -17.31 2.02
C VAL A 63 6.67 -17.42 0.53
N ASP A 64 6.17 -18.48 -0.12
CA ASP A 64 6.13 -18.59 -1.58
C ASP A 64 4.92 -17.84 -2.17
N ILE A 65 4.77 -17.84 -3.49
CA ILE A 65 3.66 -17.19 -4.19
C ILE A 65 2.28 -17.78 -3.85
N ASN A 66 2.23 -19.00 -3.34
CA ASN A 66 1.00 -19.67 -2.92
C ASN A 66 0.66 -19.41 -1.43
N GLY A 67 1.52 -18.68 -0.73
CA GLY A 67 1.36 -18.39 0.69
C GLY A 67 1.88 -19.49 1.63
N ASN A 68 2.60 -20.50 1.10
CA ASN A 68 3.23 -21.51 1.95
C ASN A 68 4.47 -20.91 2.63
N ILE A 69 4.60 -21.18 3.93
CA ILE A 69 5.75 -20.75 4.72
C ILE A 69 6.97 -21.57 4.29
N VAL A 70 8.07 -20.90 3.93
CA VAL A 70 9.29 -21.52 3.38
C VAL A 70 10.48 -21.53 4.35
N GLU A 71 10.34 -20.90 5.52
CA GLU A 71 11.33 -20.93 6.60
C GLU A 71 10.65 -21.33 7.91
N PRO A 72 11.36 -22.04 8.83
CA PRO A 72 10.79 -22.38 10.12
C PRO A 72 10.37 -21.14 10.92
N THR A 73 9.13 -21.11 11.39
CA THR A 73 8.57 -20.05 12.24
C THR A 73 7.42 -20.59 13.09
N GLU A 74 7.16 -19.95 14.23
CA GLU A 74 5.96 -20.22 15.05
C GLU A 74 4.73 -19.37 14.62
N HIS A 75 4.93 -18.47 13.67
CA HIS A 75 3.92 -17.53 13.23
C HIS A 75 3.06 -18.06 12.07
N PHE A 76 1.87 -17.47 11.92
CA PHE A 76 0.93 -17.72 10.83
C PHE A 76 0.89 -16.53 9.88
N VAL A 77 0.36 -16.74 8.68
CA VAL A 77 0.04 -15.67 7.73
C VAL A 77 -1.46 -15.59 7.51
N ASN A 78 -1.97 -14.41 7.15
CA ASN A 78 -3.37 -14.24 6.78
C ASN A 78 -3.61 -14.79 5.37
N PRO A 79 -4.39 -15.88 5.19
CA PRO A 79 -4.62 -16.47 3.87
C PRO A 79 -5.32 -15.52 2.89
N ALA A 80 -6.29 -14.73 3.37
CA ALA A 80 -7.00 -13.76 2.53
C ALA A 80 -6.06 -12.64 2.04
N GLY A 81 -5.17 -12.16 2.91
CA GLY A 81 -4.15 -11.17 2.54
C GLY A 81 -3.17 -11.71 1.52
N MET A 82 -2.73 -12.94 1.67
CA MET A 82 -1.85 -13.58 0.69
C MET A 82 -2.53 -13.76 -0.66
N LEU A 83 -3.81 -14.11 -0.71
CA LEU A 83 -4.53 -14.30 -1.96
C LEU A 83 -4.54 -13.04 -2.83
N ILE A 84 -4.89 -11.88 -2.25
CA ILE A 84 -4.88 -10.59 -2.95
C ILE A 84 -3.46 -10.24 -3.42
N HIS A 85 -2.48 -10.32 -2.52
CA HIS A 85 -1.12 -9.90 -2.82
C HIS A 85 -0.43 -10.83 -3.83
N SER A 86 -0.63 -12.14 -3.72
CA SER A 86 -0.01 -13.11 -4.62
C SER A 86 -0.48 -12.94 -6.07
N CYS A 87 -1.77 -12.67 -6.32
CA CYS A 87 -2.25 -12.47 -7.68
C CYS A 87 -1.70 -11.18 -8.31
N VAL A 88 -1.57 -10.10 -7.52
CA VAL A 88 -0.96 -8.85 -8.01
C VAL A 88 0.53 -9.06 -8.28
N HIS A 89 1.27 -9.69 -7.36
CA HIS A 89 2.70 -10.00 -7.57
C HIS A 89 2.96 -10.93 -8.77
N ALA A 90 2.05 -11.88 -9.03
CA ALA A 90 2.14 -12.78 -10.18
C ALA A 90 1.91 -12.06 -11.52
N ALA A 91 1.00 -11.08 -11.54
CA ALA A 91 0.64 -10.35 -12.75
C ALA A 91 1.50 -9.11 -12.99
N ARG A 92 2.01 -8.47 -11.94
CA ARG A 92 2.74 -7.20 -11.96
C ARG A 92 4.15 -7.40 -11.44
N HIS A 93 5.01 -7.98 -12.30
CA HIS A 93 6.43 -8.22 -11.96
C HIS A 93 7.23 -6.95 -11.67
N ASP A 94 6.74 -5.79 -12.09
CA ASP A 94 7.31 -4.48 -11.82
C ASP A 94 7.03 -3.98 -10.39
N LEU A 95 6.03 -4.55 -9.70
CA LEU A 95 5.69 -4.18 -8.32
C LEU A 95 6.41 -5.12 -7.33
N THR A 96 7.35 -4.55 -6.58
CA THR A 96 8.11 -5.30 -5.58
C THR A 96 7.40 -5.30 -4.22
N CYS A 97 6.69 -4.22 -3.88
CA CYS A 97 5.98 -4.09 -2.61
C CYS A 97 4.50 -3.79 -2.85
N ILE A 98 3.62 -4.42 -2.06
CA ILE A 98 2.19 -4.19 -2.07
C ILE A 98 1.73 -3.93 -0.64
N ALA A 99 0.93 -2.88 -0.45
CA ALA A 99 0.35 -2.50 0.83
C ALA A 99 -1.17 -2.40 0.72
N HIS A 100 -1.88 -2.86 1.74
CA HIS A 100 -3.33 -2.83 1.86
C HIS A 100 -3.76 -2.30 3.21
N THR A 101 -4.78 -1.42 3.23
CA THR A 101 -5.30 -0.79 4.44
C THR A 101 -6.82 -0.68 4.44
N HIS A 102 -7.40 -0.72 5.65
CA HIS A 102 -8.82 -0.48 5.94
C HIS A 102 -9.04 0.82 6.71
N THR A 103 -8.28 1.87 6.42
CA THR A 103 -8.43 3.15 7.11
C THR A 103 -9.85 3.71 6.97
N THR A 104 -10.36 4.40 7.98
CA THR A 104 -11.72 4.96 7.95
C THR A 104 -11.93 5.88 6.73
N ALA A 105 -10.97 6.73 6.39
CA ALA A 105 -11.10 7.64 5.25
C ALA A 105 -11.04 6.88 3.92
N GLY A 106 -10.12 5.91 3.78
CA GLY A 106 -10.02 5.05 2.62
C GLY A 106 -11.29 4.25 2.38
N MET A 107 -11.83 3.59 3.42
CA MET A 107 -13.08 2.85 3.35
C MET A 107 -14.29 3.77 3.04
N THR A 108 -14.33 4.96 3.63
CA THR A 108 -15.40 5.92 3.35
C THR A 108 -15.45 6.26 1.86
N VAL A 109 -14.31 6.55 1.24
CA VAL A 109 -14.24 6.83 -0.20
C VAL A 109 -14.52 5.57 -1.03
N ALA A 110 -14.06 4.40 -0.57
CA ALA A 110 -14.36 3.12 -1.21
C ALA A 110 -15.87 2.79 -1.25
N CYS A 111 -16.64 3.26 -0.25
CA CYS A 111 -18.09 3.12 -0.20
C CYS A 111 -18.87 4.19 -1.01
N GLN A 112 -18.20 5.22 -1.52
CA GLN A 112 -18.84 6.28 -2.31
C GLN A 112 -18.98 5.86 -3.77
N GLN A 113 -20.17 5.99 -4.36
CA GLN A 113 -20.41 5.68 -5.77
C GLN A 113 -19.45 6.42 -6.71
N GLY A 114 -19.18 7.70 -6.45
CA GLY A 114 -18.27 8.53 -7.23
C GLY A 114 -16.77 8.25 -6.99
N GLY A 115 -16.43 7.49 -5.94
CA GLY A 115 -15.05 7.24 -5.57
C GLY A 115 -14.26 8.50 -5.20
N LEU A 116 -12.97 8.48 -5.47
CA LEU A 116 -12.07 9.60 -5.22
C LEU A 116 -12.24 10.70 -6.26
N ARG A 117 -12.51 11.91 -5.81
CA ARG A 117 -12.63 13.10 -6.67
C ARG A 117 -11.30 13.84 -6.75
N PRO A 118 -10.92 14.36 -7.93
CA PRO A 118 -9.64 15.05 -8.12
C PRO A 118 -9.68 16.53 -7.67
N ASP A 119 -10.39 16.83 -6.57
CA ASP A 119 -10.75 18.19 -6.16
C ASP A 119 -9.87 18.72 -5.00
N ASN A 120 -8.73 18.08 -4.72
CA ASN A 120 -7.74 18.60 -3.75
C ASN A 120 -6.32 18.41 -4.29
N PHE A 121 -5.35 19.05 -3.63
CA PHE A 121 -3.95 19.04 -4.06
C PHE A 121 -3.41 17.62 -4.32
N TYR A 122 -3.67 16.68 -3.42
CA TYR A 122 -3.15 15.31 -3.55
C TYR A 122 -3.93 14.51 -4.58
N SER A 123 -5.27 14.55 -4.54
CA SER A 123 -6.10 13.78 -5.47
C SER A 123 -6.01 14.29 -6.92
N ALA A 124 -5.73 15.57 -7.13
CA ALA A 124 -5.47 16.11 -8.45
C ALA A 124 -4.25 15.48 -9.12
N LEU A 125 -3.21 15.12 -8.32
CA LEU A 125 -2.02 14.41 -8.81
C LEU A 125 -2.33 12.95 -9.18
N LEU A 126 -3.41 12.39 -8.63
CA LEU A 126 -3.84 11.01 -8.85
C LEU A 126 -4.89 10.89 -9.96
N HIS A 127 -5.24 11.97 -10.66
CA HIS A 127 -6.24 11.95 -11.72
C HIS A 127 -5.90 10.89 -12.78
N ASN A 128 -6.86 9.98 -13.06
CA ASN A 128 -6.71 8.83 -13.96
C ASN A 128 -5.61 7.81 -13.59
N ARG A 129 -5.17 7.76 -12.32
CA ARG A 129 -4.08 6.88 -11.86
C ARG A 129 -4.52 5.92 -10.75
N VAL A 130 -5.80 5.96 -10.38
CA VAL A 130 -6.39 5.09 -9.37
C VAL A 130 -7.36 4.14 -10.04
N ALA A 131 -7.09 2.85 -9.94
CA ALA A 131 -7.99 1.80 -10.38
C ALA A 131 -9.10 1.54 -9.36
N TYR A 132 -10.17 0.88 -9.79
CA TYR A 132 -11.27 0.46 -8.92
C TYR A 132 -11.58 -1.00 -9.15
N HIS A 133 -11.82 -1.74 -8.07
CA HIS A 133 -12.28 -3.12 -8.12
C HIS A 133 -13.56 -3.26 -7.30
N ASP A 134 -14.60 -3.84 -7.88
CA ASP A 134 -15.88 -4.03 -7.20
C ASP A 134 -15.79 -5.13 -6.15
N PHE A 135 -16.50 -4.94 -5.02
CA PHE A 135 -16.50 -5.86 -3.90
C PHE A 135 -17.18 -7.19 -4.26
N GLN A 136 -16.44 -8.29 -4.14
CA GLN A 136 -16.92 -9.63 -4.43
C GLN A 136 -17.05 -10.52 -3.16
N GLY A 137 -16.99 -9.91 -1.98
CA GLY A 137 -17.08 -10.61 -0.70
C GLY A 137 -15.72 -10.73 -0.01
N LEU A 138 -15.60 -11.71 0.89
CA LEU A 138 -14.31 -12.06 1.48
C LEU A 138 -13.48 -12.78 0.42
N THR A 139 -12.31 -12.23 0.12
CA THR A 139 -11.41 -12.69 -0.94
C THR A 139 -10.82 -14.06 -0.60
N VAL A 140 -11.49 -15.11 -1.03
CA VAL A 140 -11.04 -16.51 -0.93
C VAL A 140 -11.32 -17.29 -2.22
N ASP A 141 -11.87 -16.62 -3.27
CA ASP A 141 -12.23 -17.26 -4.53
C ASP A 141 -11.16 -17.00 -5.59
N GLU A 142 -10.70 -18.08 -6.24
CA GLU A 142 -9.74 -18.01 -7.36
C GLU A 142 -10.26 -17.15 -8.53
N ASN A 143 -11.58 -17.11 -8.76
CA ASN A 143 -12.17 -16.30 -9.84
C ASN A 143 -12.00 -14.79 -9.61
N GLU A 144 -11.88 -14.34 -8.36
CA GLU A 144 -11.64 -12.93 -8.03
C GLU A 144 -10.25 -12.47 -8.43
N LYS A 145 -9.25 -13.37 -8.45
CA LYS A 145 -7.87 -13.05 -8.82
C LYS A 145 -7.77 -12.41 -10.20
N GLU A 146 -8.40 -13.04 -11.21
CA GLU A 146 -8.37 -12.53 -12.58
C GLU A 146 -9.07 -11.18 -12.69
N ALA A 147 -10.22 -11.02 -12.02
CA ALA A 147 -10.98 -9.78 -12.01
C ALA A 147 -10.21 -8.62 -11.33
N LEU A 148 -9.52 -8.90 -10.22
CA LEU A 148 -8.72 -7.92 -9.49
C LEU A 148 -7.51 -7.46 -10.33
N VAL A 149 -6.79 -8.39 -10.93
CA VAL A 149 -5.65 -8.08 -11.83
C VAL A 149 -6.12 -7.28 -13.04
N SER A 150 -7.23 -7.66 -13.67
CA SER A 150 -7.84 -6.95 -14.79
C SER A 150 -8.22 -5.52 -14.39
N SER A 151 -8.81 -5.34 -13.21
CA SER A 151 -9.18 -4.02 -12.67
C SER A 151 -7.97 -3.13 -12.43
N MET A 152 -6.87 -3.68 -11.92
CA MET A 152 -5.63 -2.92 -11.68
C MET A 152 -4.97 -2.49 -12.99
N GLY A 153 -4.99 -3.35 -13.99
CA GLY A 153 -4.33 -3.12 -15.27
C GLY A 153 -2.81 -3.10 -15.16
N THR A 154 -2.15 -2.65 -16.23
CA THR A 154 -0.68 -2.69 -16.35
C THR A 154 0.03 -1.43 -15.84
N GLU A 155 -0.69 -0.30 -15.70
CA GLU A 155 -0.09 1.01 -15.42
C GLU A 155 -0.37 1.52 -13.99
N ASN A 156 -1.52 1.14 -13.41
CA ASN A 156 -1.91 1.66 -12.10
C ASN A 156 -1.07 1.02 -10.98
N MET A 157 -0.70 1.85 -10.01
CA MET A 157 -0.03 1.42 -8.78
C MET A 157 -0.92 1.63 -7.55
N MET A 158 -2.13 2.16 -7.74
CA MET A 158 -3.09 2.44 -6.69
C MET A 158 -4.45 1.93 -7.11
N MET A 159 -5.16 1.33 -6.17
CA MET A 159 -6.51 0.82 -6.38
C MET A 159 -7.37 1.09 -5.16
N ILE A 160 -8.60 1.48 -5.39
CA ILE A 160 -9.66 1.50 -4.38
C ILE A 160 -10.47 0.22 -4.56
N LEU A 161 -10.41 -0.65 -3.56
CA LEU A 161 -11.27 -1.82 -3.44
C LEU A 161 -12.62 -1.33 -2.89
N ARG A 162 -13.65 -1.31 -3.75
CA ARG A 162 -14.96 -0.77 -3.38
C ARG A 162 -15.54 -1.51 -2.18
N ASN A 163 -16.11 -0.76 -1.24
CA ASN A 163 -16.65 -1.27 0.03
C ASN A 163 -15.65 -2.05 0.92
N HIS A 164 -14.33 -1.93 0.64
CA HIS A 164 -13.32 -2.73 1.32
C HIS A 164 -12.16 -1.88 1.84
N GLY A 165 -11.41 -1.20 0.98
CA GLY A 165 -10.25 -0.43 1.42
C GLY A 165 -9.34 0.04 0.29
N LEU A 166 -8.08 0.30 0.63
CA LEU A 166 -7.08 0.79 -0.31
C LEU A 166 -6.00 -0.27 -0.56
N LEU A 167 -5.53 -0.36 -1.80
CA LEU A 167 -4.39 -1.19 -2.17
C LEU A 167 -3.42 -0.36 -3.00
N THR A 168 -2.13 -0.45 -2.66
CA THR A 168 -1.08 0.24 -3.42
C THR A 168 0.10 -0.68 -3.67
N GLY A 169 0.72 -0.51 -4.83
CA GLY A 169 1.96 -1.16 -5.18
C GLY A 169 3.09 -0.15 -5.37
N GLY A 170 4.31 -0.64 -5.37
CA GLY A 170 5.50 0.13 -5.69
C GLY A 170 6.64 -0.76 -6.14
N ARG A 171 7.55 -0.20 -6.94
CA ARG A 171 8.81 -0.85 -7.36
C ARG A 171 9.81 -0.96 -6.21
N THR A 172 9.52 -0.24 -5.12
CA THR A 172 10.24 -0.28 -3.85
C THR A 172 9.25 -0.14 -2.71
N ILE A 173 9.65 -0.50 -1.49
CA ILE A 173 8.88 -0.25 -0.27
C ILE A 173 8.57 1.25 -0.12
N ALA A 174 9.55 2.10 -0.40
CA ALA A 174 9.39 3.55 -0.32
C ALA A 174 8.31 4.09 -1.28
N GLU A 175 8.26 3.58 -2.52
CA GLU A 175 7.25 3.96 -3.51
C GLU A 175 5.86 3.46 -3.10
N ALA A 176 5.73 2.21 -2.61
CA ALA A 176 4.46 1.67 -2.14
C ALA A 176 3.92 2.47 -0.94
N PHE A 177 4.79 2.80 0.03
CA PHE A 177 4.46 3.67 1.15
C PHE A 177 3.99 5.05 0.68
N HIS A 178 4.73 5.70 -0.22
CA HIS A 178 4.38 7.02 -0.73
C HIS A 178 3.03 7.01 -1.45
N ASN A 179 2.78 6.01 -2.29
CA ASN A 179 1.51 5.82 -2.99
C ASN A 179 0.35 5.67 -2.00
N MET A 180 0.54 4.88 -0.93
CA MET A 180 -0.47 4.74 0.14
C MET A 180 -0.69 6.06 0.87
N TRP A 181 0.39 6.78 1.19
CA TRP A 181 0.29 8.06 1.88
C TRP A 181 -0.49 9.10 1.07
N VAL A 182 -0.21 9.24 -0.22
CA VAL A 182 -0.90 10.19 -1.10
C VAL A 182 -2.36 9.80 -1.28
N LEU A 183 -2.66 8.52 -1.49
CA LEU A 183 -4.02 8.01 -1.68
C LEU A 183 -4.84 8.21 -0.40
N GLU A 184 -4.33 7.80 0.75
CA GLU A 184 -4.99 7.96 2.05
C GLU A 184 -5.21 9.43 2.39
N ARG A 185 -4.20 10.28 2.17
CA ARG A 185 -4.33 11.72 2.41
C ARG A 185 -5.39 12.37 1.54
N SER A 186 -5.50 11.93 0.28
CA SER A 186 -6.57 12.34 -0.63
C SER A 186 -7.95 11.97 -0.09
N CYS A 187 -8.10 10.74 0.44
CA CYS A 187 -9.34 10.26 1.05
C CYS A 187 -9.69 11.04 2.32
N GLN A 188 -8.73 11.31 3.20
CA GLN A 188 -8.93 12.09 4.43
C GLN A 188 -9.44 13.50 4.14
N ILE A 189 -8.87 14.17 3.13
CA ILE A 189 -9.29 15.52 2.75
C ILE A 189 -10.71 15.46 2.15
N GLN A 190 -10.97 14.52 1.25
CA GLN A 190 -12.30 14.36 0.66
C GLN A 190 -13.37 14.13 1.72
N THR A 191 -13.16 13.20 2.65
CA THR A 191 -14.12 12.90 3.71
C THR A 191 -14.35 14.09 4.64
N SER A 192 -13.30 14.85 4.97
CA SER A 192 -13.42 16.06 5.79
C SER A 192 -14.23 17.16 5.08
N VAL A 193 -14.00 17.34 3.78
CA VAL A 193 -14.79 18.31 2.98
C VAL A 193 -16.25 17.87 2.85
N ASP A 194 -16.50 16.57 2.62
CA ASP A 194 -17.88 16.05 2.53
C ASP A 194 -18.65 16.25 3.84
N GLN A 195 -18.01 16.02 4.98
CA GLN A 195 -18.58 16.23 6.29
C GLN A 195 -18.91 17.71 6.59
N SER A 196 -18.21 18.64 5.93
CA SER A 196 -18.48 20.08 6.13
C SER A 196 -19.81 20.52 5.54
N GLY A 197 -20.37 19.78 4.58
CA GLY A 197 -21.62 20.11 3.88
C GLY A 197 -21.56 21.36 3.01
N VAL A 198 -20.38 21.97 2.82
CA VAL A 198 -20.23 23.15 1.96
C VAL A 198 -19.90 22.78 0.52
N PRO A 199 -20.30 23.60 -0.48
CA PRO A 199 -19.93 23.39 -1.86
C PRO A 199 -18.41 23.35 -2.06
N GLN A 200 -17.94 22.41 -2.87
CA GLN A 200 -16.51 22.23 -3.14
C GLN A 200 -16.06 23.06 -4.35
N ILE A 201 -14.82 23.55 -4.27
CA ILE A 201 -14.15 24.17 -5.40
C ILE A 201 -13.56 23.06 -6.27
N LYS A 202 -13.90 23.07 -7.57
CA LYS A 202 -13.38 22.09 -8.54
C LYS A 202 -12.00 22.50 -9.04
N VAL A 203 -11.12 21.51 -9.20
CA VAL A 203 -9.86 21.67 -9.93
C VAL A 203 -10.18 21.65 -11.43
N SER A 204 -9.61 22.57 -12.21
CA SER A 204 -9.87 22.63 -13.65
C SER A 204 -9.20 21.47 -14.41
N ASP A 205 -9.81 21.03 -15.52
CA ASP A 205 -9.28 19.99 -16.38
C ASP A 205 -7.88 20.34 -16.92
N GLU A 206 -7.61 21.62 -17.14
CA GLU A 206 -6.28 22.11 -17.54
C GLU A 206 -5.21 21.76 -16.48
N ILE A 207 -5.54 21.93 -15.20
CA ILE A 207 -4.61 21.58 -14.10
C ILE A 207 -4.50 20.07 -13.96
N LEU A 208 -5.62 19.34 -14.03
CA LEU A 208 -5.63 17.88 -13.93
C LEU A 208 -4.78 17.22 -15.00
N SER A 209 -4.79 17.73 -16.22
CA SER A 209 -3.99 17.22 -17.33
C SER A 209 -2.47 17.38 -17.13
N LYS A 210 -2.05 18.27 -16.22
CA LYS A 210 -0.64 18.52 -15.88
C LYS A 210 -0.12 17.67 -14.72
N GLY A 211 -0.98 16.87 -14.07
CA GLY A 211 -0.66 16.16 -12.81
C GLY A 211 0.61 15.33 -12.88
N GLU A 212 0.80 14.57 -13.95
CA GLU A 212 2.02 13.74 -14.12
C GLU A 212 3.31 14.58 -14.20
N ALA A 213 3.28 15.67 -14.93
CA ALA A 213 4.43 16.57 -15.05
C ALA A 213 4.77 17.23 -13.70
N LEU A 214 3.73 17.58 -12.92
CA LEU A 214 3.91 18.15 -11.58
C LEU A 214 4.52 17.15 -10.60
N MET A 215 4.16 15.88 -10.65
CA MET A 215 4.76 14.83 -9.82
C MET A 215 6.25 14.65 -10.14
N LYS A 216 6.65 14.68 -11.41
CA LYS A 216 8.06 14.58 -11.81
C LYS A 216 8.89 15.74 -11.26
N VAL A 217 8.34 16.94 -11.20
CA VAL A 217 9.03 18.13 -10.62
C VAL A 217 9.19 17.97 -9.10
N GLN A 218 8.18 17.44 -8.42
CA GLN A 218 8.21 17.29 -6.96
C GLN A 218 9.26 16.28 -6.48
N SER A 219 9.55 15.25 -7.26
CA SER A 219 10.53 14.21 -6.90
C SER A 219 11.97 14.70 -6.86
N LEU A 220 12.31 15.87 -7.41
CA LEU A 220 13.66 16.41 -7.53
C LEU A 220 14.64 15.41 -8.18
N GLY A 221 14.15 14.54 -9.06
CA GLY A 221 14.95 13.48 -9.69
C GLY A 221 15.30 12.30 -8.79
N GLN A 222 14.77 12.26 -7.57
CA GLN A 222 14.92 11.11 -6.67
C GLN A 222 13.87 10.02 -7.00
N PRO A 223 14.15 8.74 -6.68
CA PRO A 223 13.15 7.70 -6.75
C PRO A 223 11.90 8.05 -5.91
N ALA A 224 10.72 7.73 -6.43
CA ALA A 224 9.45 8.06 -5.77
C ALA A 224 9.41 7.54 -4.32
N GLY A 225 9.04 8.41 -3.39
CA GLY A 225 8.89 8.10 -1.97
C GLY A 225 10.19 7.94 -1.18
N SER A 226 11.37 8.00 -1.82
CA SER A 226 12.65 7.72 -1.14
C SER A 226 12.98 8.72 -0.04
N LEU A 227 12.69 10.00 -0.24
CA LEU A 227 12.97 11.05 0.75
C LEU A 227 11.98 10.98 1.92
N GLU A 228 10.71 10.77 1.63
CA GLU A 228 9.63 10.64 2.60
C GLU A 228 9.83 9.41 3.47
N PHE A 229 10.10 8.26 2.85
CA PHE A 229 10.37 7.02 3.57
C PHE A 229 11.59 7.13 4.47
N ALA A 230 12.70 7.68 3.95
CA ALA A 230 13.91 7.90 4.75
C ALA A 230 13.66 8.84 5.94
N ALA A 231 12.82 9.86 5.78
CA ALA A 231 12.44 10.75 6.87
C ALA A 231 11.62 10.02 7.94
N MET A 232 10.66 9.20 7.53
CA MET A 232 9.83 8.41 8.45
C MET A 232 10.64 7.31 9.14
N LYS A 233 11.57 6.64 8.43
CA LYS A 233 12.47 5.64 9.02
C LYS A 233 13.35 6.27 10.13
N ARG A 234 13.93 7.46 9.90
CA ARG A 234 14.65 8.20 10.95
C ARG A 234 13.77 8.58 12.14
N LEU A 235 12.48 8.83 11.91
CA LEU A 235 11.52 9.06 13.01
C LEU A 235 11.32 7.79 13.83
N MET A 236 11.17 6.64 13.18
CA MET A 236 11.06 5.34 13.87
C MET A 236 12.34 5.00 14.63
N ASP A 237 13.52 5.23 14.04
CA ASP A 237 14.82 5.06 14.70
C ASP A 237 14.92 5.84 16.03
N LYS A 238 14.32 7.03 16.08
CA LYS A 238 14.29 7.85 17.30
C LYS A 238 13.24 7.41 18.32
N LYS A 239 12.12 6.86 17.86
CA LYS A 239 11.02 6.43 18.72
C LYS A 239 11.27 5.07 19.34
N ASP A 240 11.57 4.09 18.51
CA ASP A 240 11.81 2.71 18.90
C ASP A 240 12.53 1.97 17.76
N PRO A 241 13.85 1.78 17.83
CA PRO A 241 14.61 1.09 16.80
C PRO A 241 14.47 -0.45 16.84
N SER A 242 13.66 -1.01 17.75
CA SER A 242 13.52 -2.47 17.95
C SER A 242 12.97 -3.20 16.72
N TYR A 243 12.39 -2.48 15.76
CA TYR A 243 11.96 -3.07 14.49
C TYR A 243 13.11 -3.69 13.68
N LYS A 244 14.38 -3.33 13.98
CA LYS A 244 15.57 -3.86 13.31
C LYS A 244 16.02 -5.24 13.83
N ASN A 245 15.47 -5.68 14.97
CA ASN A 245 15.86 -6.93 15.62
C ASN A 245 15.47 -8.17 14.83
#